data_bd8a0b9955cabb717bff33837b744658
#
_entry.id   bd8a0b9955cabb717bff33837b744658
#
_cell.length_a   1.000
_cell.length_b   1.000
_cell.length_c   1.000
_cell.angle_alpha   90.00
_cell.angle_beta   90.00
_cell.angle_gamma   90.00
#
_symmetry.space_group_name_H-M   'P 1'
#
loop_
_entity.id
_entity.type
_entity.pdbx_description
1 polymer ?
#
loop_
_entity_poly.entity_id
_entity_poly.type
_entity_poly.pdbx_seq_one_letter_code
_entity_poly.pdbx_strand_id
1 'polypeptide(L)' 'MVENILEKLAELEHDQWIEWSKDIASKESLSKERINRWKKYWVPYSELTEEVKEQDRKYARKVMIAIGGLK' A
#
# COMPACT_ATOMS: atom_id res chain seq x y z
N MET A 1 18.76 6.02 -16.32
CA MET A 1 18.35 4.97 -15.39
C MET A 1 16.88 4.67 -15.58
N VAL A 2 16.57 3.39 -15.75
CA VAL A 2 15.19 2.99 -15.92
C VAL A 2 14.46 3.06 -14.58
N GLU A 3 13.36 3.77 -14.58
CA GLU A 3 12.54 3.90 -13.40
C GLU A 3 11.72 2.65 -13.18
N ASN A 4 11.67 2.20 -11.93
CA ASN A 4 10.90 1.01 -11.61
C ASN A 4 9.43 1.38 -11.39
N ILE A 5 8.65 1.27 -12.44
CA ILE A 5 7.21 1.61 -12.42
C ILE A 5 6.46 0.74 -11.40
N LEU A 6 6.82 -0.53 -11.31
CA LEU A 6 6.17 -1.43 -10.36
C LEU A 6 6.33 -0.92 -8.92
N GLU A 7 7.55 -0.51 -8.56
CA GLU A 7 7.80 0.00 -7.22
C GLU A 7 7.07 1.32 -6.96
N LYS A 8 6.99 2.18 -7.95
CA LYS A 8 6.23 3.42 -7.81
C LYS A 8 4.75 3.18 -7.62
N LEU A 9 4.18 2.25 -8.37
CA LEU A 9 2.78 1.89 -8.21
C LEU A 9 2.53 1.25 -6.85
N ALA A 10 3.45 0.40 -6.39
CA ALA A 10 3.33 -0.22 -5.08
C ALA A 10 3.37 0.85 -3.97
N GLU A 11 4.24 1.83 -4.10
CA GLU A 11 4.30 2.94 -3.17
C GLU A 11 2.99 3.72 -3.14
N LEU A 12 2.41 4.00 -4.31
CA LEU A 12 1.14 4.69 -4.40
C LEU A 12 0.00 3.88 -3.77
N GLU A 13 0.00 2.58 -3.98
CA GLU A 13 -0.98 1.70 -3.36
C GLU A 13 -0.89 1.79 -1.85
N HIS A 14 0.31 1.80 -1.32
CA HIS A 14 0.53 1.92 0.12
C HIS A 14 0.06 3.28 0.64
N ASP A 15 0.40 4.34 -0.07
CA ASP A 15 -0.01 5.70 0.30
C ASP A 15 -1.53 5.83 0.34
N GLN A 16 -2.22 5.27 -0.66
CA GLN A 16 -3.68 5.27 -0.70
C GLN A 16 -4.27 4.50 0.48
N TRP A 17 -3.67 3.37 0.80
CA TRP A 17 -4.13 2.58 1.95
C TRP A 17 -3.97 3.35 3.25
N ILE A 18 -2.84 4.06 3.42
CA ILE A 18 -2.62 4.88 4.61
C ILE A 18 -3.71 5.95 4.73
N GLU A 19 -3.98 6.67 3.66
CA GLU A 19 -5.02 7.71 3.67
C GLU A 19 -6.39 7.11 4.00
N TRP A 20 -6.74 6.04 3.31
CA TRP A 20 -8.03 5.39 3.51
C TRP A 20 -8.18 4.86 4.93
N SER A 21 -7.18 4.14 5.42
CA SER A 21 -7.26 3.53 6.74
C SER A 21 -7.29 4.55 7.87
N LYS A 22 -6.54 5.64 7.73
CA LYS A 22 -6.59 6.72 8.72
C LYS A 22 -7.93 7.44 8.72
N ASP A 23 -8.51 7.64 7.54
CA ASP A 23 -9.82 8.26 7.41
C ASP A 23 -10.90 7.41 8.09
N ILE A 24 -10.88 6.11 7.80
CA ILE A 24 -11.83 5.17 8.42
C ILE A 24 -11.64 5.14 9.95
N ALA A 25 -10.40 5.09 10.41
CA ALA A 25 -10.10 5.05 11.84
C ALA A 25 -10.60 6.31 12.56
N SER A 26 -10.65 7.45 11.86
CA SER A 26 -11.13 8.70 12.46
C SER A 26 -12.65 8.82 12.44
N LYS A 27 -13.34 8.12 11.53
CA LYS A 27 -14.78 8.25 11.34
C LYS A 27 -15.59 7.11 11.92
N GLU A 28 -15.00 5.95 12.08
CA GLU A 28 -15.70 4.78 12.57
C GLU A 28 -15.09 4.25 13.85
N SER A 29 -15.92 3.59 14.65
CA SER A 29 -15.47 2.98 15.91
C SER A 29 -14.80 1.64 15.61
N LEU A 30 -13.54 1.67 15.30
CA LEU A 30 -12.77 0.44 15.10
C LEU A 30 -12.19 -0.02 16.43
N SER A 31 -11.96 -1.32 16.55
CA SER A 31 -11.35 -1.86 17.77
C SER A 31 -9.92 -1.32 17.90
N LYS A 32 -9.47 -1.18 19.16
CA LYS A 32 -8.10 -0.75 19.44
C LYS A 32 -7.09 -1.72 18.83
N GLU A 33 -7.43 -3.03 18.83
CA GLU A 33 -6.56 -4.05 18.28
C GLU A 33 -6.34 -3.85 16.78
N ARG A 34 -7.42 -3.52 16.05
CA ARG A 34 -7.31 -3.27 14.61
C ARG A 34 -6.49 -2.02 14.34
N ILE A 35 -6.76 -0.95 15.06
CA ILE A 35 -6.01 0.30 14.90
C ILE A 35 -4.54 0.07 15.21
N ASN A 36 -4.22 -0.66 16.27
CA ASN A 36 -2.84 -0.94 16.63
C ASN A 36 -2.12 -1.76 15.57
N ARG A 37 -2.81 -2.71 14.93
CA ARG A 37 -2.24 -3.47 13.81
C ARG A 37 -1.96 -2.57 12.63
N TRP A 38 -2.90 -1.66 12.34
CA TRP A 38 -2.74 -0.74 11.21
C TRP A 38 -1.62 0.26 11.43
N LYS A 39 -1.45 0.75 12.66
CA LYS A 39 -0.41 1.73 12.97
C LYS A 39 0.98 1.26 12.61
N LYS A 40 1.23 -0.03 12.66
CA LYS A 40 2.53 -0.58 12.29
C LYS A 40 2.88 -0.32 10.83
N TYR A 41 1.85 -0.14 9.99
CA TYR A 41 2.00 0.04 8.55
C TYR A 41 1.78 1.49 8.12
N TRP A 42 1.52 2.39 9.06
CA TRP A 42 1.39 3.82 8.76
C TRP A 42 2.77 4.48 8.72
N VAL A 43 3.62 3.93 7.88
CA VAL A 43 4.99 4.38 7.66
C VAL A 43 5.24 4.43 6.16
N PRO A 44 6.26 5.18 5.71
CA PRO A 44 6.57 5.21 4.28
C PRO A 44 6.84 3.82 3.73
N TYR A 45 6.46 3.63 2.46
CA TYR A 45 6.67 2.34 1.78
C TYR A 45 8.10 1.83 1.93
N SER A 46 9.09 2.72 1.86
CA SER A 46 10.49 2.35 1.95
C SER A 46 10.87 1.70 3.29
N GLU A 47 10.07 1.93 4.33
CA GLU A 47 10.34 1.36 5.66
C GLU A 47 9.62 0.04 5.91
N LEU A 48 8.82 -0.42 4.97
CA LEU A 48 8.13 -1.70 5.09
C LEU A 48 9.09 -2.86 4.88
N THR A 49 8.72 -4.02 5.45
CA THR A 49 9.46 -5.25 5.16
C THR A 49 9.19 -5.67 3.71
N GLU A 50 10.08 -6.50 3.16
CA GLU A 50 9.88 -6.99 1.79
C GLU A 50 8.58 -7.78 1.64
N GLU A 51 8.16 -8.51 2.67
CA GLU A 51 6.91 -9.25 2.63
C GLU A 51 5.71 -8.31 2.47
N VAL A 52 5.69 -7.21 3.21
CA VAL A 52 4.60 -6.24 3.12
C VAL A 52 4.66 -5.50 1.80
N LYS A 53 5.87 -5.11 1.36
CA LYS A 53 6.04 -4.48 0.04
C LYS A 53 5.52 -5.37 -1.07
N GLU A 54 5.74 -6.69 -0.96
CA GLU A 54 5.29 -7.61 -1.99
C GLU A 54 3.76 -7.66 -2.08
N GLN A 55 3.05 -7.46 -0.99
CA GLN A 55 1.59 -7.36 -1.02
C GLN A 55 1.15 -6.16 -1.86
N ASP A 56 1.82 -5.03 -1.70
CA ASP A 56 1.52 -3.84 -2.50
C ASP A 56 1.91 -4.04 -3.96
N ARG A 57 3.04 -4.71 -4.21
CA ARG A 57 3.49 -5.04 -5.57
C ARG A 57 2.48 -5.92 -6.29
N LYS A 58 1.83 -6.81 -5.58
CA LYS A 58 0.81 -7.69 -6.15
C LYS A 58 -0.33 -6.87 -6.75
N TYR A 59 -0.81 -5.86 -6.04
CA TYR A 59 -1.85 -4.99 -6.57
C TYR A 59 -1.31 -4.10 -7.68
N ALA A 60 -0.08 -3.62 -7.55
CA ALA A 60 0.56 -2.82 -8.58
C ALA A 60 0.65 -3.59 -9.91
N ARG A 61 0.97 -4.88 -9.85
CA ARG A 61 1.01 -5.72 -11.05
C ARG A 61 -0.35 -5.82 -11.72
N LYS A 62 -1.41 -5.90 -10.92
CA LYS A 62 -2.78 -5.93 -11.47
C LYS A 62 -3.11 -4.65 -12.22
N VAL A 63 -2.69 -3.51 -11.69
CA VAL A 63 -2.88 -2.23 -12.36
C VAL A 63 -2.11 -2.21 -13.67
N MET A 64 -0.87 -2.65 -13.67
CA MET A 64 -0.05 -2.69 -14.88
C MET A 64 -0.65 -3.57 -15.96
N ILE A 65 -1.21 -4.71 -15.57
CA ILE A 65 -1.89 -5.61 -16.50
C ILE A 65 -3.12 -4.93 -17.09
N ALA A 66 -3.89 -4.25 -16.23
CA ALA A 66 -5.12 -3.60 -16.66
C ALA A 66 -4.88 -2.51 -17.69
N ILE A 67 -3.75 -1.81 -17.61
CA ILE A 67 -3.42 -0.77 -18.59
C ILE A 67 -2.56 -1.28 -19.74
N GLY A 68 -2.37 -2.61 -19.82
CA GLY A 68 -1.60 -3.22 -20.90
C GLY A 68 -0.09 -3.08 -20.76
N GLY A 69 0.40 -2.71 -19.59
CA GLY A 69 1.81 -2.50 -19.36
C GLY A 69 2.63 -3.78 -19.17
N LEU A 70 1.95 -4.88 -18.83
CA LEU A 70 2.55 -6.20 -18.69
C LEU A 70 1.79 -7.18 -19.58
N LYS A 71 2.54 -7.93 -20.33
CA LYS A 71 1.95 -8.95 -21.21
C LYS A 71 2.59 -10.29 -20.95
#